data_135bdee7ad594198f1507ac9b1b951bf
#
_entry.id   135bdee7ad594198f1507ac9b1b951bf
#
_cell.length_a   1.000
_cell.length_b   1.000
_cell.length_c   1.000
_cell.angle_alpha   90.00
_cell.angle_beta   90.00
_cell.angle_gamma   90.00
#
_symmetry.space_group_name_H-M   'P 1'
#
loop_
_entity.id
_entity.type
_entity.pdbx_description
1 polymer ?
#
loop_
_entity_poly.entity_id
_entity_poly.type
_entity_poly.pdbx_seq_one_letter_code
_entity_poly.pdbx_strand_id
1 'polypeptide(L)'
;METPCTQLPPSTPPQVGPAGWTSALGPMNSGSAGTLAVGRVKFFGQHRGEVNSSAFSPDGQRLLTASEDGYVYGWETQSGRLLWRLGGHAGPIKFCRFSPDGHLFATTSGDCTIRLWDVAEAKCLHVLKGHQRSVETVSFSPDSKQLASGGWDKRVVLWEVQSGQMLRHLGGHRDSVQSSDFAPSSDCLATGSWDSAICIWDLRTGTPVTSHQELEGHSGNISCLCYSASGLLASGSWDKTIHIWKPSTRNLLVQLKGHVTWVKSIAFSPDGSQLASAGYSHMVKVWDCNTGKCIETLKGVLDVAHACAFTPDGKLLVSGAADQARCQLRCTIKSPRASQI
;
A
#
# COMPACT_ATOMS: atom_id res chain seq x y z
N MET A 1 28.91 -3.52 62.17
CA MET A 1 29.43 -4.76 61.58
C MET A 1 28.79 -4.86 60.24
N GLU A 2 29.50 -4.33 59.27
CA GLU A 2 29.02 -4.28 57.83
C GLU A 2 29.67 -5.44 57.12
N THR A 3 28.86 -6.23 56.39
CA THR A 3 29.34 -7.28 55.51
C THR A 3 29.47 -6.74 54.08
N PRO A 4 30.56 -6.99 53.36
CA PRO A 4 30.80 -6.41 52.05
C PRO A 4 30.03 -7.15 50.95
N CYS A 5 29.44 -6.38 50.07
CA CYS A 5 28.77 -6.80 48.85
C CYS A 5 29.80 -7.24 47.79
N THR A 6 29.78 -8.50 47.39
CA THR A 6 30.64 -9.07 46.36
C THR A 6 30.09 -8.68 44.99
N GLN A 7 30.86 -7.92 44.22
CA GLN A 7 30.58 -7.60 42.80
C GLN A 7 30.90 -8.83 41.93
N LEU A 8 29.92 -9.21 41.09
CA LEU A 8 30.11 -10.14 39.97
C LEU A 8 30.69 -9.40 38.75
N PRO A 9 31.59 -10.03 37.99
CA PRO A 9 32.19 -9.40 36.81
C PRO A 9 31.18 -9.30 35.65
N PRO A 10 31.35 -8.31 34.74
CA PRO A 10 30.44 -8.13 33.59
C PRO A 10 30.63 -9.26 32.59
N SER A 11 29.52 -9.90 32.22
CA SER A 11 29.46 -10.88 31.15
C SER A 11 29.59 -10.19 29.79
N THR A 12 30.61 -10.53 29.03
CA THR A 12 30.81 -10.20 27.63
C THR A 12 29.68 -10.77 26.78
N PRO A 13 29.09 -10.01 25.82
CA PRO A 13 28.14 -10.56 24.89
C PRO A 13 28.82 -11.48 23.85
N PRO A 14 28.17 -12.56 23.43
CA PRO A 14 28.76 -13.48 22.44
C PRO A 14 28.88 -12.80 21.08
N GLN A 15 30.09 -12.88 20.51
CA GLN A 15 30.34 -12.53 19.11
C GLN A 15 29.62 -13.52 18.20
N VAL A 16 28.64 -13.05 17.44
CA VAL A 16 27.99 -13.82 16.36
C VAL A 16 28.79 -13.60 15.09
N GLY A 17 29.57 -14.61 14.71
CA GLY A 17 30.20 -14.71 13.39
C GLY A 17 29.14 -14.87 12.27
N PRO A 18 29.50 -14.65 11.00
CA PRO A 18 28.58 -14.72 9.88
C PRO A 18 28.08 -16.16 9.69
N ALA A 19 26.83 -16.43 10.06
CA ALA A 19 26.19 -17.71 9.84
C ALA A 19 25.89 -17.91 8.36
N GLY A 20 26.50 -18.94 7.80
CA GLY A 20 26.26 -19.40 6.44
C GLY A 20 24.82 -19.87 6.25
N TRP A 21 24.31 -19.60 5.08
CA TRP A 21 22.97 -19.91 4.61
C TRP A 21 22.84 -21.42 4.34
N THR A 22 22.13 -22.14 5.17
CA THR A 22 21.69 -23.51 4.85
C THR A 22 20.23 -23.48 4.40
N SER A 23 19.99 -23.92 3.17
CA SER A 23 18.69 -24.16 2.57
C SER A 23 18.04 -25.38 3.22
N ALA A 24 16.94 -25.19 3.94
CA ALA A 24 16.06 -26.31 4.34
C ALA A 24 14.96 -26.47 3.29
N LEU A 25 15.20 -27.33 2.30
CA LEU A 25 14.19 -27.83 1.38
C LEU A 25 13.85 -29.28 1.79
N GLY A 26 12.67 -29.47 2.37
CA GLY A 26 12.05 -30.80 2.47
C GLY A 26 11.30 -31.15 1.18
N PRO A 27 11.17 -32.44 0.80
CA PRO A 27 10.57 -32.82 -0.48
C PRO A 27 9.06 -32.59 -0.48
N MET A 28 8.58 -31.81 -1.48
CA MET A 28 7.15 -31.66 -1.74
C MET A 28 6.70 -32.57 -2.88
N ASN A 29 5.59 -33.24 -2.62
CA ASN A 29 4.88 -34.15 -3.54
C ASN A 29 4.23 -33.37 -4.70
N SER A 30 4.28 -33.97 -5.87
CA SER A 30 3.74 -33.51 -7.14
C SER A 30 2.21 -33.52 -7.18
N GLY A 31 1.63 -32.34 -7.52
CA GLY A 31 0.22 -32.17 -7.85
C GLY A 31 0.04 -30.90 -8.67
N SER A 32 -0.34 -31.05 -9.92
CA SER A 32 -0.49 -30.08 -11.00
C SER A 32 -1.38 -28.88 -10.69
N ALA A 33 -0.82 -27.68 -10.78
CA ALA A 33 -1.38 -26.41 -11.26
C ALA A 33 -0.32 -25.34 -10.97
N GLY A 34 0.05 -24.52 -11.96
CA GLY A 34 1.21 -23.64 -11.93
C GLY A 34 1.39 -22.85 -10.64
N THR A 35 2.19 -23.37 -9.76
CA THR A 35 2.57 -22.79 -8.48
C THR A 35 3.49 -21.60 -8.74
N LEU A 36 3.14 -20.44 -8.21
CA LEU A 36 4.08 -19.33 -8.07
C LEU A 36 5.26 -19.85 -7.23
N ALA A 37 6.42 -20.03 -7.85
CA ALA A 37 7.61 -20.41 -7.11
C ALA A 37 7.89 -19.28 -6.12
N VAL A 38 7.89 -19.59 -4.82
CA VAL A 38 8.37 -18.65 -3.79
C VAL A 38 9.85 -18.43 -4.07
N GLY A 39 10.13 -17.39 -4.85
CA GLY A 39 11.48 -16.92 -5.10
C GLY A 39 12.10 -16.35 -3.83
N ARG A 40 13.35 -15.92 -3.92
CA ARG A 40 14.10 -15.38 -2.80
C ARG A 40 13.29 -14.31 -2.05
N VAL A 41 12.99 -14.57 -0.80
CA VAL A 41 12.41 -13.60 0.12
C VAL A 41 13.50 -12.59 0.46
N LYS A 42 13.26 -11.31 0.18
CA LYS A 42 14.14 -10.21 0.62
C LYS A 42 13.50 -9.50 1.80
N PHE A 43 14.33 -9.13 2.74
CA PHE A 43 13.92 -8.41 3.94
C PHE A 43 14.42 -6.96 3.86
N PHE A 44 13.51 -6.02 4.10
CA PHE A 44 13.78 -4.59 4.17
C PHE A 44 13.54 -4.17 5.63
N GLY A 45 14.52 -4.35 6.48
CA GLY A 45 14.33 -4.22 7.92
C GLY A 45 15.27 -3.21 8.58
N GLN A 46 14.79 -1.99 8.81
CA GLN A 46 15.41 -0.99 9.69
C GLN A 46 14.35 -0.08 10.33
N HIS A 47 13.06 -0.42 10.14
CA HIS A 47 11.97 0.35 10.73
C HIS A 47 11.95 0.14 12.25
N ARG A 48 11.51 1.18 12.97
CA ARG A 48 11.33 1.15 14.43
C ARG A 48 9.86 1.13 14.85
N GLY A 49 8.94 1.05 13.88
CA GLY A 49 7.50 0.97 14.05
C GLY A 49 6.87 0.20 12.89
N GLU A 50 5.57 -0.01 12.95
CA GLU A 50 4.82 -0.71 11.92
C GLU A 50 4.94 -0.05 10.54
N VAL A 51 4.97 -0.87 9.47
CA VAL A 51 4.93 -0.38 8.10
C VAL A 51 3.47 -0.30 7.64
N ASN A 52 2.95 0.91 7.54
CA ASN A 52 1.57 1.18 7.16
C ASN A 52 1.31 1.11 5.65
N SER A 53 2.32 1.46 4.84
CA SER A 53 2.18 1.52 3.39
C SER A 53 3.50 1.26 2.68
N SER A 54 3.41 0.75 1.46
CA SER A 54 4.55 0.56 0.57
C SER A 54 4.18 0.90 -0.87
N ALA A 55 5.13 1.43 -1.64
CA ALA A 55 4.95 1.77 -3.04
C ALA A 55 6.23 1.55 -3.85
N PHE A 56 6.11 0.96 -5.03
CA PHE A 56 7.21 0.91 -6.00
C PHE A 56 7.26 2.18 -6.83
N SER A 57 8.49 2.58 -7.20
CA SER A 57 8.69 3.58 -8.25
C SER A 57 8.20 3.05 -9.59
N PRO A 58 7.78 3.92 -10.52
CA PRO A 58 7.29 3.50 -11.85
C PRO A 58 8.30 2.69 -12.66
N ASP A 59 9.61 2.85 -12.44
CA ASP A 59 10.67 2.06 -13.04
C ASP A 59 10.96 0.73 -12.30
N GLY A 60 10.29 0.51 -11.15
CA GLY A 60 10.47 -0.68 -10.32
C GLY A 60 11.81 -0.77 -9.58
N GLN A 61 12.69 0.23 -9.69
CA GLN A 61 14.02 0.17 -9.11
C GLN A 61 14.06 0.55 -7.64
N ARG A 62 13.07 1.31 -7.17
CA ARG A 62 12.97 1.79 -5.80
C ARG A 62 11.68 1.33 -5.14
N LEU A 63 11.76 1.11 -3.85
CA LEU A 63 10.62 0.83 -2.98
C LEU A 63 10.57 1.88 -1.88
N LEU A 64 9.40 2.47 -1.65
CA LEU A 64 9.09 3.28 -0.47
C LEU A 64 8.41 2.43 0.58
N THR A 65 8.69 2.73 1.84
CA THR A 65 7.92 2.23 2.97
C THR A 65 7.65 3.34 3.97
N ALA A 66 6.40 3.47 4.37
CA ALA A 66 5.93 4.44 5.34
C ALA A 66 5.72 3.77 6.69
N SER A 67 6.29 4.33 7.77
CA SER A 67 6.30 3.71 9.08
C SER A 67 5.66 4.56 10.17
N GLU A 68 5.14 3.90 11.19
CA GLU A 68 4.63 4.54 12.41
C GLU A 68 5.70 5.31 13.20
N ASP A 69 6.99 5.02 12.96
CA ASP A 69 8.08 5.75 13.58
C ASP A 69 8.26 7.19 13.04
N GLY A 70 7.39 7.63 12.13
CA GLY A 70 7.40 8.99 11.54
C GLY A 70 8.42 9.18 10.42
N TYR A 71 9.03 8.10 9.92
CA TYR A 71 9.97 8.12 8.81
C TYR A 71 9.44 7.40 7.58
N VAL A 72 9.84 7.91 6.41
CA VAL A 72 9.74 7.18 5.15
C VAL A 72 11.13 6.68 4.76
N TYR A 73 11.18 5.45 4.29
CA TYR A 73 12.40 4.77 3.91
C TYR A 73 12.37 4.48 2.41
N GLY A 74 13.48 4.72 1.74
CA GLY A 74 13.68 4.39 0.33
C GLY A 74 14.72 3.29 0.17
N TRP A 75 14.38 2.27 -0.59
CA TRP A 75 15.15 1.06 -0.76
C TRP A 75 15.44 0.82 -2.24
N GLU A 76 16.61 0.25 -2.53
CA GLU A 76 16.90 -0.31 -3.83
C GLU A 76 16.26 -1.69 -3.94
N THR A 77 15.38 -1.89 -4.92
CA THR A 77 14.56 -3.12 -5.03
C THR A 77 15.43 -4.36 -5.28
N GLN A 78 16.49 -4.24 -6.09
CA GLN A 78 17.31 -5.39 -6.45
C GLN A 78 18.20 -5.88 -5.31
N SER A 79 18.85 -4.98 -4.59
CA SER A 79 19.78 -5.33 -3.52
C SER A 79 19.10 -5.41 -2.14
N GLY A 80 17.98 -4.70 -1.95
CA GLY A 80 17.38 -4.50 -0.64
C GLY A 80 18.13 -3.47 0.21
N ARG A 81 19.06 -2.72 -0.39
CA ARG A 81 19.86 -1.71 0.29
C ARG A 81 19.02 -0.48 0.62
N LEU A 82 19.11 0.00 1.85
CA LEU A 82 18.56 1.30 2.23
C LEU A 82 19.30 2.42 1.48
N LEU A 83 18.57 3.22 0.73
CA LEU A 83 19.10 4.38 0.02
C LEU A 83 19.07 5.62 0.92
N TRP A 84 17.95 5.84 1.59
CA TRP A 84 17.75 6.97 2.48
C TRP A 84 16.60 6.73 3.47
N ARG A 85 16.63 7.49 4.57
CA ARG A 85 15.59 7.56 5.59
C ARG A 85 15.26 9.02 5.82
N LEU A 86 14.03 9.43 5.52
CA LEU A 86 13.61 10.81 5.59
C LEU A 86 12.60 11.01 6.72
N GLY A 87 12.90 11.96 7.57
CA GLY A 87 12.03 12.41 8.64
C GLY A 87 11.48 13.80 8.36
N GLY A 88 10.58 14.22 9.23
CA GLY A 88 10.01 15.57 9.17
C GLY A 88 8.54 15.60 9.60
N HIS A 89 7.81 14.51 9.41
CA HIS A 89 6.49 14.37 10.02
C HIS A 89 6.62 14.31 11.55
N ALA A 90 5.68 14.96 12.24
CA ALA A 90 5.59 14.98 13.70
C ALA A 90 4.75 13.81 14.26
N GLY A 91 4.22 12.96 13.39
CA GLY A 91 3.40 11.81 13.75
C GLY A 91 3.63 10.61 12.83
N PRO A 92 2.93 9.50 13.07
CA PRO A 92 3.02 8.30 12.26
C PRO A 92 2.74 8.59 10.79
N ILE A 93 3.53 8.04 9.88
CA ILE A 93 3.23 8.12 8.45
C ILE A 93 2.21 7.01 8.13
N LYS A 94 1.10 7.40 7.51
CA LYS A 94 -0.02 6.51 7.21
C LYS A 94 0.03 5.92 5.81
N PHE A 95 0.45 6.72 4.83
CA PHE A 95 0.49 6.30 3.44
C PHE A 95 1.66 6.93 2.69
N CYS A 96 2.13 6.25 1.64
CA CYS A 96 3.12 6.79 0.71
C CYS A 96 2.82 6.35 -0.72
N ARG A 97 3.13 7.21 -1.70
CA ARG A 97 2.94 6.92 -3.12
C ARG A 97 3.91 7.71 -3.98
N PHE A 98 4.46 7.07 -5.03
CA PHE A 98 5.20 7.78 -6.07
C PHE A 98 4.26 8.49 -7.02
N SER A 99 4.73 9.59 -7.60
CA SER A 99 4.10 10.19 -8.78
C SER A 99 4.30 9.26 -10.00
N PRO A 100 3.35 9.25 -10.95
CA PRO A 100 3.45 8.42 -12.16
C PRO A 100 4.69 8.69 -13.01
N ASP A 101 5.21 9.92 -13.01
CA ASP A 101 6.46 10.28 -13.70
C ASP A 101 7.74 9.87 -12.94
N GLY A 102 7.60 9.41 -11.69
CA GLY A 102 8.72 8.95 -10.85
C GLY A 102 9.62 10.04 -10.27
N HIS A 103 9.32 11.32 -10.50
CA HIS A 103 10.13 12.43 -10.00
C HIS A 103 9.84 12.78 -8.55
N LEU A 104 8.59 12.57 -8.11
CA LEU A 104 8.14 12.92 -6.77
C LEU A 104 7.57 11.71 -6.04
N PHE A 105 7.43 11.86 -4.74
CA PHE A 105 6.57 11.01 -3.94
C PHE A 105 5.87 11.83 -2.84
N ALA A 106 4.73 11.33 -2.41
CA ALA A 106 3.94 11.93 -1.34
C ALA A 106 3.86 11.02 -0.12
N THR A 107 3.82 11.61 1.06
CA THR A 107 3.56 10.92 2.33
C THR A 107 2.46 11.61 3.10
N THR A 108 1.58 10.84 3.75
CA THR A 108 0.52 11.36 4.63
C THR A 108 0.77 10.93 6.07
N SER A 109 0.29 11.73 7.00
CA SER A 109 0.60 11.48 8.41
C SER A 109 -0.56 11.80 9.36
N GLY A 110 -0.47 11.18 10.55
CA GLY A 110 -1.26 11.51 11.72
C GLY A 110 -1.05 12.95 12.22
N ASP A 111 -0.01 13.65 11.76
CA ASP A 111 0.24 15.06 12.04
C ASP A 111 -0.65 16.02 11.24
N CYS A 112 -1.64 15.49 10.49
CA CYS A 112 -2.59 16.22 9.66
C CYS A 112 -1.97 16.86 8.43
N THR A 113 -0.74 16.52 8.06
CA THR A 113 -0.04 17.08 6.90
C THR A 113 0.25 16.03 5.83
N ILE A 114 0.46 16.51 4.61
CA ILE A 114 1.00 15.76 3.50
C ILE A 114 2.35 16.39 3.16
N ARG A 115 3.34 15.58 2.84
CA ARG A 115 4.63 16.07 2.34
C ARG A 115 4.88 15.58 0.94
N LEU A 116 5.31 16.49 0.08
CA LEU A 116 5.82 16.18 -1.25
C LEU A 116 7.35 16.21 -1.22
N TRP A 117 7.95 15.17 -1.78
CA TRP A 117 9.39 14.96 -1.75
C TRP A 117 9.93 14.77 -3.16
N ASP A 118 11.10 15.33 -3.39
CA ASP A 118 11.91 15.04 -4.57
C ASP A 118 12.62 13.71 -4.42
N VAL A 119 12.54 12.86 -5.45
CA VAL A 119 13.12 11.51 -5.44
C VAL A 119 14.64 11.56 -5.63
N ALA A 120 15.15 12.49 -6.44
CA ALA A 120 16.56 12.60 -6.77
C ALA A 120 17.35 13.22 -5.62
N GLU A 121 16.83 14.32 -5.05
CA GLU A 121 17.48 15.05 -3.97
C GLU A 121 17.15 14.49 -2.58
N ALA A 122 16.14 13.60 -2.48
CA ALA A 122 15.61 13.08 -1.22
C ALA A 122 15.23 14.21 -0.24
N LYS A 123 14.59 15.27 -0.76
CA LYS A 123 14.29 16.49 -0.04
C LYS A 123 12.78 16.78 -0.05
N CYS A 124 12.27 17.30 1.07
CA CYS A 124 10.90 17.80 1.14
C CYS A 124 10.76 19.11 0.40
N LEU A 125 9.91 19.13 -0.64
CA LEU A 125 9.61 20.33 -1.43
C LEU A 125 8.46 21.13 -0.81
N HIS A 126 7.37 20.44 -0.44
CA HIS A 126 6.17 21.09 0.07
C HIS A 126 5.64 20.36 1.31
N VAL A 127 5.08 21.14 2.23
CA VAL A 127 4.27 20.66 3.35
C VAL A 127 2.86 21.19 3.16
N LEU A 128 1.93 20.31 2.75
CA LEU A 128 0.55 20.66 2.46
C LEU A 128 -0.26 20.63 3.75
N LYS A 129 -0.84 21.76 4.11
CA LYS A 129 -1.65 21.93 5.32
C LYS A 129 -3.08 22.29 4.94
N GLY A 130 -4.07 21.60 5.52
CA GLY A 130 -5.49 21.84 5.23
C GLY A 130 -6.41 20.82 5.88
N HIS A 131 -5.95 19.59 6.05
CA HIS A 131 -6.66 18.59 6.84
C HIS A 131 -6.62 18.95 8.33
N GLN A 132 -7.72 18.65 9.04
CA GLN A 132 -7.88 18.94 10.46
C GLN A 132 -7.63 17.72 11.36
N ARG A 133 -7.48 16.54 10.76
CA ARG A 133 -7.19 15.27 11.42
C ARG A 133 -6.22 14.45 10.58
N SER A 134 -5.85 13.27 11.09
CA SER A 134 -4.97 12.33 10.39
C SER A 134 -5.33 12.15 8.93
N VAL A 135 -4.33 12.25 8.05
CA VAL A 135 -4.46 12.01 6.61
C VAL A 135 -4.08 10.57 6.33
N GLU A 136 -5.04 9.80 5.79
CA GLU A 136 -4.91 8.34 5.66
C GLU A 136 -4.50 7.90 4.25
N THR A 137 -4.80 8.72 3.24
CA THR A 137 -4.58 8.34 1.84
C THR A 137 -4.12 9.50 1.00
N VAL A 138 -3.35 9.18 -0.04
CA VAL A 138 -2.93 10.12 -1.07
C VAL A 138 -2.81 9.41 -2.42
N SER A 139 -3.22 10.08 -3.49
CA SER A 139 -3.06 9.60 -4.86
C SER A 139 -2.68 10.74 -5.79
N PHE A 140 -1.82 10.46 -6.77
CA PHE A 140 -1.48 11.38 -7.84
C PHE A 140 -2.40 11.17 -9.04
N SER A 141 -2.72 12.26 -9.74
CA SER A 141 -3.32 12.16 -11.07
C SER A 141 -2.33 11.53 -12.05
N PRO A 142 -2.81 10.82 -13.09
CA PRO A 142 -1.95 10.17 -14.09
C PRO A 142 -0.95 11.09 -14.78
N ASP A 143 -1.24 12.38 -14.88
CA ASP A 143 -0.34 13.41 -15.43
C ASP A 143 0.62 14.02 -14.39
N SER A 144 0.62 13.51 -13.15
CA SER A 144 1.44 13.97 -12.02
C SER A 144 1.19 15.43 -11.59
N LYS A 145 0.15 16.11 -12.10
CA LYS A 145 -0.09 17.54 -11.81
C LYS A 145 -0.96 17.80 -10.60
N GLN A 146 -1.83 16.86 -10.27
CA GLN A 146 -2.74 16.96 -9.15
C GLN A 146 -2.50 15.84 -8.14
N LEU A 147 -2.85 16.14 -6.90
CA LEU A 147 -2.84 15.19 -5.80
C LEU A 147 -4.21 15.20 -5.13
N ALA A 148 -4.73 14.05 -4.80
CA ALA A 148 -5.91 13.89 -3.95
C ALA A 148 -5.49 13.32 -2.61
N SER A 149 -6.08 13.80 -1.53
CA SER A 149 -5.87 13.29 -0.17
C SER A 149 -7.18 13.13 0.56
N GLY A 150 -7.22 12.20 1.51
CA GLY A 150 -8.37 11.93 2.34
C GLY A 150 -7.97 11.52 3.76
N GLY A 151 -8.85 11.73 4.72
CA GLY A 151 -8.52 11.44 6.12
C GLY A 151 -9.69 11.40 7.08
N TRP A 152 -9.37 11.41 8.36
CA TRP A 152 -10.33 11.29 9.47
C TRP A 152 -11.23 12.51 9.64
N ASP A 153 -10.93 13.62 8.97
CA ASP A 153 -11.80 14.78 8.91
C ASP A 153 -12.95 14.63 7.89
N LYS A 154 -13.07 13.45 7.26
CA LYS A 154 -14.11 13.07 6.28
C LYS A 154 -14.03 13.85 4.97
N ARG A 155 -12.96 14.60 4.76
CA ARG A 155 -12.75 15.45 3.59
C ARG A 155 -11.88 14.77 2.58
N VAL A 156 -12.13 15.05 1.31
CA VAL A 156 -11.22 14.81 0.20
C VAL A 156 -10.73 16.17 -0.28
N VAL A 157 -9.43 16.32 -0.42
CA VAL A 157 -8.81 17.59 -0.83
C VAL A 157 -7.99 17.36 -2.08
N LEU A 158 -8.16 18.23 -3.08
CA LEU A 158 -7.32 18.27 -4.27
C LEU A 158 -6.30 19.38 -4.15
N TRP A 159 -5.08 19.07 -4.56
CA TRP A 159 -3.91 19.96 -4.50
C TRP A 159 -3.24 20.05 -5.86
N GLU A 160 -2.65 21.19 -6.16
CA GLU A 160 -1.72 21.35 -7.28
C GLU A 160 -0.33 20.92 -6.83
N VAL A 161 0.30 20.01 -7.57
CA VAL A 161 1.58 19.41 -7.17
C VAL A 161 2.72 20.43 -7.25
N GLN A 162 2.74 21.28 -8.30
CA GLN A 162 3.81 22.21 -8.55
C GLN A 162 3.91 23.32 -7.49
N SER A 163 2.78 23.91 -7.12
CA SER A 163 2.74 25.01 -6.15
C SER A 163 2.49 24.54 -4.71
N GLY A 164 2.00 23.33 -4.53
CA GLY A 164 1.52 22.81 -3.24
C GLY A 164 0.23 23.48 -2.76
N GLN A 165 -0.47 24.23 -3.62
CA GLN A 165 -1.69 24.92 -3.25
C GLN A 165 -2.91 24.01 -3.26
N MET A 166 -3.82 24.26 -2.33
CA MET A 166 -5.12 23.60 -2.30
C MET A 166 -5.98 24.13 -3.45
N LEU A 167 -6.48 23.22 -4.28
CA LEU A 167 -7.37 23.55 -5.39
C LEU A 167 -8.85 23.55 -4.95
N ARG A 168 -9.28 22.50 -4.27
CA ARG A 168 -10.67 22.36 -3.81
C ARG A 168 -10.86 21.30 -2.74
N HIS A 169 -11.99 21.41 -2.04
CA HIS A 169 -12.54 20.35 -1.18
C HIS A 169 -13.69 19.64 -1.89
N LEU A 170 -13.70 18.31 -1.77
CA LEU A 170 -14.83 17.48 -2.17
C LEU A 170 -15.49 16.95 -0.88
N GLY A 171 -16.72 17.34 -0.66
CA GLY A 171 -17.48 16.95 0.53
C GLY A 171 -18.58 15.96 0.16
N GLY A 172 -18.82 14.97 1.00
CA GLY A 172 -19.87 13.96 0.76
C GLY A 172 -19.76 12.74 1.66
N HIS A 173 -18.55 12.31 2.01
CA HIS A 173 -18.37 11.20 2.93
C HIS A 173 -18.87 11.52 4.34
N ARG A 174 -19.51 10.52 4.97
CA ARG A 174 -20.07 10.62 6.32
C ARG A 174 -19.11 10.19 7.41
N ASP A 175 -18.00 9.52 7.00
CA ASP A 175 -16.96 9.07 7.91
C ASP A 175 -15.57 9.16 7.26
N SER A 176 -14.53 8.68 7.96
CA SER A 176 -13.13 8.76 7.56
C SER A 176 -12.88 8.23 6.15
N VAL A 177 -12.17 9.00 5.32
CA VAL A 177 -11.73 8.59 3.98
C VAL A 177 -10.42 7.83 4.12
N GLN A 178 -10.44 6.55 3.72
CA GLN A 178 -9.33 5.62 3.93
C GLN A 178 -8.51 5.34 2.69
N SER A 179 -9.10 5.52 1.51
CA SER A 179 -8.41 5.23 0.26
C SER A 179 -8.88 6.16 -0.85
N SER A 180 -7.99 6.45 -1.78
CA SER A 180 -8.27 7.24 -2.97
C SER A 180 -7.44 6.74 -4.14
N ASP A 181 -7.99 6.81 -5.35
CA ASP A 181 -7.23 6.55 -6.57
C ASP A 181 -7.85 7.29 -7.76
N PHE A 182 -7.00 7.88 -8.62
CA PHE A 182 -7.44 8.50 -9.86
C PHE A 182 -7.72 7.45 -10.93
N ALA A 183 -8.76 7.68 -11.71
CA ALA A 183 -8.98 6.90 -12.93
C ALA A 183 -7.83 7.13 -13.92
N PRO A 184 -7.46 6.11 -14.75
CA PRO A 184 -6.40 6.27 -15.75
C PRO A 184 -6.64 7.40 -16.75
N SER A 185 -7.91 7.76 -16.96
CA SER A 185 -8.32 8.89 -17.82
C SER A 185 -8.11 10.28 -17.20
N SER A 186 -7.72 10.37 -15.93
CA SER A 186 -7.58 11.62 -15.14
C SER A 186 -8.87 12.43 -14.93
N ASP A 187 -10.00 11.98 -15.44
CA ASP A 187 -11.29 12.72 -15.38
C ASP A 187 -12.13 12.37 -14.14
N CYS A 188 -11.79 11.27 -13.46
CA CYS A 188 -12.48 10.82 -12.26
C CYS A 188 -11.51 10.46 -11.13
N LEU A 189 -11.98 10.66 -9.91
CA LEU A 189 -11.35 10.19 -8.68
C LEU A 189 -12.30 9.24 -7.96
N ALA A 190 -11.81 8.11 -7.48
CA ALA A 190 -12.54 7.24 -6.56
C ALA A 190 -12.03 7.43 -5.14
N THR A 191 -12.94 7.44 -4.17
CA THR A 191 -12.60 7.46 -2.74
C THR A 191 -13.45 6.46 -1.97
N GLY A 192 -12.84 5.78 -1.02
CA GLY A 192 -13.49 4.81 -0.15
C GLY A 192 -13.39 5.22 1.32
N SER A 193 -14.47 4.99 2.06
CA SER A 193 -14.63 5.48 3.42
C SER A 193 -15.15 4.42 4.39
N TRP A 194 -14.99 4.71 5.65
CA TRP A 194 -15.59 3.94 6.74
C TRP A 194 -17.12 4.06 6.79
N ASP A 195 -17.73 4.96 6.03
CA ASP A 195 -19.17 5.01 5.83
C ASP A 195 -19.70 3.89 4.91
N SER A 196 -18.84 2.96 4.51
CA SER A 196 -19.11 1.84 3.60
C SER A 196 -19.39 2.24 2.14
N ALA A 197 -19.27 3.53 1.81
CA ALA A 197 -19.50 4.04 0.47
C ALA A 197 -18.21 4.21 -0.32
N ILE A 198 -18.31 4.03 -1.64
CA ILE A 198 -17.31 4.41 -2.63
C ILE A 198 -17.90 5.56 -3.43
N CYS A 199 -17.26 6.72 -3.38
CA CYS A 199 -17.66 7.89 -4.14
C CYS A 199 -16.80 8.03 -5.39
N ILE A 200 -17.44 8.27 -6.54
CA ILE A 200 -16.79 8.60 -7.82
C ILE A 200 -17.02 10.08 -8.09
N TRP A 201 -15.95 10.85 -8.16
CA TRP A 201 -15.95 12.29 -8.37
C TRP A 201 -15.59 12.59 -9.82
N ASP A 202 -16.46 13.29 -10.55
CA ASP A 202 -16.16 13.80 -11.91
C ASP A 202 -15.34 15.09 -11.76
N LEU A 203 -14.11 15.09 -12.22
CA LEU A 203 -13.19 16.22 -12.11
C LEU A 203 -13.23 17.15 -13.33
N ARG A 204 -13.93 16.78 -14.41
CA ARG A 204 -13.98 17.54 -15.67
C ARG A 204 -14.80 18.82 -15.57
N THR A 205 -15.83 18.83 -14.73
CA THR A 205 -16.82 19.90 -14.72
C THR A 205 -16.35 21.21 -14.10
N GLY A 206 -15.20 21.26 -13.46
CA GLY A 206 -14.66 22.47 -12.83
C GLY A 206 -15.53 23.10 -11.73
N THR A 207 -16.78 22.70 -11.65
CA THR A 207 -17.73 23.14 -10.61
C THR A 207 -17.48 22.37 -9.31
N PRO A 208 -17.85 22.90 -8.15
CA PRO A 208 -17.89 22.11 -6.92
C PRO A 208 -18.71 20.86 -7.21
N VAL A 209 -18.08 19.70 -7.14
CA VAL A 209 -18.77 18.45 -7.41
C VAL A 209 -19.78 18.24 -6.30
N THR A 210 -21.00 18.72 -6.52
CA THR A 210 -22.14 18.48 -5.63
C THR A 210 -22.80 17.13 -5.88
N SER A 211 -22.44 16.47 -6.99
CA SER A 211 -22.92 15.15 -7.35
C SER A 211 -21.76 14.15 -7.41
N HIS A 212 -21.53 13.45 -6.34
CA HIS A 212 -20.75 12.22 -6.32
C HIS A 212 -21.66 11.03 -6.65
N GLN A 213 -21.11 10.02 -7.27
CA GLN A 213 -21.83 8.77 -7.55
C GLN A 213 -21.36 7.74 -6.54
N GLU A 214 -22.27 7.21 -5.77
CA GLU A 214 -21.97 6.14 -4.80
C GLU A 214 -22.06 4.78 -5.49
N LEU A 215 -21.08 3.89 -5.22
CA LEU A 215 -21.16 2.48 -5.55
C LEU A 215 -21.55 1.74 -4.28
N GLU A 216 -22.77 1.22 -4.27
CA GLU A 216 -23.32 0.48 -3.13
C GLU A 216 -23.08 -1.03 -3.28
N GLY A 217 -22.77 -1.71 -2.19
CA GLY A 217 -22.62 -3.17 -2.21
C GLY A 217 -21.78 -3.74 -1.08
N HIS A 218 -20.84 -2.98 -0.52
CA HIS A 218 -20.16 -3.40 0.71
C HIS A 218 -21.03 -3.17 1.94
N SER A 219 -20.98 -4.11 2.88
CA SER A 219 -21.69 -4.03 4.17
C SER A 219 -20.79 -3.57 5.31
N GLY A 220 -19.55 -3.25 5.03
CA GLY A 220 -18.57 -2.79 6.02
C GLY A 220 -17.64 -1.71 5.46
N ASN A 221 -16.85 -1.15 6.35
CA ASN A 221 -15.91 -0.05 6.08
C ASN A 221 -14.99 -0.37 4.88
N ILE A 222 -14.85 0.58 3.95
CA ILE A 222 -13.89 0.47 2.85
C ILE A 222 -12.51 0.86 3.37
N SER A 223 -11.54 -0.02 3.21
CA SER A 223 -10.17 0.18 3.68
C SER A 223 -9.18 0.49 2.56
N CYS A 224 -9.45 0.02 1.36
CA CYS A 224 -8.54 0.18 0.23
C CYS A 224 -9.29 0.19 -1.12
N LEU A 225 -8.74 0.95 -2.06
CA LEU A 225 -9.19 1.06 -3.45
C LEU A 225 -7.97 1.04 -4.37
N CYS A 226 -8.14 0.54 -5.58
CA CYS A 226 -7.21 0.78 -6.68
C CYS A 226 -7.91 0.67 -8.04
N TYR A 227 -7.49 1.48 -9.00
CA TYR A 227 -7.86 1.32 -10.40
C TYR A 227 -6.90 0.37 -11.10
N SER A 228 -7.41 -0.40 -12.04
CA SER A 228 -6.61 -1.10 -13.04
C SER A 228 -6.28 -0.15 -14.21
N ALA A 229 -5.27 -0.48 -14.99
CA ALA A 229 -4.95 0.27 -16.21
C ALA A 229 -6.11 0.32 -17.22
N SER A 230 -7.03 -0.66 -17.19
CA SER A 230 -8.24 -0.70 -18.05
C SER A 230 -9.43 0.10 -17.50
N GLY A 231 -9.28 0.76 -16.33
CA GLY A 231 -10.35 1.56 -15.72
C GLY A 231 -11.34 0.75 -14.87
N LEU A 232 -11.05 -0.50 -14.54
CA LEU A 232 -11.80 -1.22 -13.51
C LEU A 232 -11.35 -0.74 -12.13
N LEU A 233 -12.28 -0.68 -11.19
CA LEU A 233 -12.01 -0.32 -9.80
C LEU A 233 -12.14 -1.54 -8.92
N ALA A 234 -11.16 -1.78 -8.06
CA ALA A 234 -11.27 -2.76 -6.99
C ALA A 234 -11.42 -2.06 -5.65
N SER A 235 -12.20 -2.65 -4.74
CA SER A 235 -12.39 -2.19 -3.36
C SER A 235 -12.30 -3.33 -2.38
N GLY A 236 -11.57 -3.14 -1.29
CA GLY A 236 -11.46 -4.08 -0.20
C GLY A 236 -12.10 -3.53 1.07
N SER A 237 -12.76 -4.40 1.83
CA SER A 237 -13.59 -4.00 2.96
C SER A 237 -13.41 -4.87 4.22
N TRP A 238 -13.86 -4.32 5.33
CA TRP A 238 -14.00 -5.03 6.60
C TRP A 238 -15.09 -6.10 6.57
N ASP A 239 -15.97 -6.10 5.56
CA ASP A 239 -16.90 -7.19 5.31
C ASP A 239 -16.21 -8.47 4.79
N LYS A 240 -14.86 -8.48 4.71
CA LYS A 240 -14.00 -9.60 4.30
C LYS A 240 -14.08 -9.92 2.81
N THR A 241 -14.69 -9.05 2.02
CA THR A 241 -14.83 -9.21 0.57
C THR A 241 -14.04 -8.16 -0.19
N ILE A 242 -13.78 -8.47 -1.46
CA ILE A 242 -13.24 -7.52 -2.42
C ILE A 242 -14.24 -7.46 -3.57
N HIS A 243 -14.57 -6.27 -4.01
CA HIS A 243 -15.46 -6.05 -5.14
C HIS A 243 -14.67 -5.47 -6.30
N ILE A 244 -14.95 -5.96 -7.53
CA ILE A 244 -14.45 -5.39 -8.77
C ILE A 244 -15.62 -4.74 -9.50
N TRP A 245 -15.47 -3.46 -9.78
CA TRP A 245 -16.51 -2.60 -10.34
C TRP A 245 -16.13 -2.11 -11.72
N LYS A 246 -17.17 -1.84 -12.53
CA LYS A 246 -17.05 -1.01 -13.73
C LYS A 246 -17.67 0.36 -13.43
N PRO A 247 -16.86 1.37 -13.06
CA PRO A 247 -17.37 2.66 -12.58
C PRO A 247 -18.25 3.38 -13.60
N SER A 248 -17.93 3.28 -14.90
CA SER A 248 -18.70 3.91 -15.99
C SER A 248 -20.16 3.46 -16.07
N THR A 249 -20.47 2.25 -15.63
CA THR A 249 -21.83 1.70 -15.60
C THR A 249 -22.34 1.47 -14.18
N ARG A 250 -21.53 1.75 -13.16
CA ARG A 250 -21.78 1.49 -11.74
C ARG A 250 -22.06 0.02 -11.39
N ASN A 251 -21.66 -0.89 -12.27
CA ASN A 251 -21.94 -2.31 -12.07
C ASN A 251 -20.85 -2.98 -11.23
N LEU A 252 -21.28 -3.76 -10.26
CA LEU A 252 -20.44 -4.77 -9.62
C LEU A 252 -20.25 -5.92 -10.63
N LEU A 253 -19.00 -6.17 -11.03
CA LEU A 253 -18.67 -7.24 -11.96
C LEU A 253 -18.39 -8.56 -11.24
N VAL A 254 -17.56 -8.50 -10.20
CA VAL A 254 -17.10 -9.70 -9.49
C VAL A 254 -16.99 -9.40 -8.00
N GLN A 255 -17.44 -10.34 -7.17
CA GLN A 255 -17.21 -10.33 -5.74
C GLN A 255 -16.26 -11.46 -5.37
N LEU A 256 -15.08 -11.12 -4.81
CA LEU A 256 -14.08 -12.07 -4.39
C LEU A 256 -14.29 -12.39 -2.91
N LYS A 257 -14.58 -13.67 -2.62
CA LYS A 257 -14.83 -14.20 -1.27
C LYS A 257 -13.74 -15.19 -0.88
N GLY A 258 -13.25 -15.12 0.36
CA GLY A 258 -12.28 -16.09 0.88
C GLY A 258 -11.28 -15.53 1.88
N HIS A 259 -11.26 -14.22 2.15
CA HIS A 259 -10.64 -13.71 3.34
C HIS A 259 -11.49 -14.04 4.57
N VAL A 260 -10.84 -14.45 5.66
CA VAL A 260 -11.52 -14.79 6.93
C VAL A 260 -11.66 -13.57 7.85
N THR A 261 -10.91 -12.51 7.58
CA THR A 261 -10.89 -11.24 8.32
C THR A 261 -10.88 -10.05 7.36
N TRP A 262 -10.77 -8.85 7.91
CA TRP A 262 -10.76 -7.59 7.17
C TRP A 262 -9.68 -7.55 6.09
N VAL A 263 -10.03 -7.07 4.91
CA VAL A 263 -9.08 -6.76 3.84
C VAL A 263 -8.47 -5.38 4.13
N LYS A 264 -7.17 -5.25 4.10
CA LYS A 264 -6.47 -3.99 4.44
C LYS A 264 -5.81 -3.32 3.23
N SER A 265 -5.32 -4.12 2.27
CA SER A 265 -4.64 -3.60 1.09
C SER A 265 -4.94 -4.47 -0.12
N ILE A 266 -5.04 -3.84 -1.28
CA ILE A 266 -5.22 -4.50 -2.58
C ILE A 266 -4.33 -3.82 -3.62
N ALA A 267 -3.93 -4.57 -4.64
CA ALA A 267 -3.22 -4.03 -5.80
C ALA A 267 -3.54 -4.87 -7.04
N PHE A 268 -3.82 -4.22 -8.17
CA PHE A 268 -3.87 -4.90 -9.46
C PHE A 268 -2.47 -5.21 -9.97
N SER A 269 -2.34 -6.33 -10.69
CA SER A 269 -1.17 -6.53 -11.55
C SER A 269 -1.18 -5.49 -12.68
N PRO A 270 -0.01 -5.13 -13.26
CA PRO A 270 0.07 -4.10 -14.30
C PRO A 270 -0.80 -4.39 -15.52
N ASP A 271 -0.98 -5.66 -15.87
CA ASP A 271 -1.85 -6.12 -16.95
C ASP A 271 -3.35 -6.17 -16.57
N GLY A 272 -3.69 -5.92 -15.31
CA GLY A 272 -5.05 -5.95 -14.78
C GLY A 272 -5.67 -7.34 -14.67
N SER A 273 -4.95 -8.41 -15.04
CA SER A 273 -5.48 -9.78 -15.04
C SER A 273 -5.58 -10.40 -13.64
N GLN A 274 -4.78 -9.92 -12.71
CA GLN A 274 -4.71 -10.42 -11.35
C GLN A 274 -4.86 -9.30 -10.32
N LEU A 275 -5.33 -9.66 -9.14
CA LEU A 275 -5.39 -8.79 -7.97
C LEU A 275 -4.70 -9.47 -6.80
N ALA A 276 -3.80 -8.77 -6.14
CA ALA A 276 -3.28 -9.17 -4.83
C ALA A 276 -4.09 -8.51 -3.73
N SER A 277 -4.27 -9.22 -2.62
CA SER A 277 -4.96 -8.69 -1.45
C SER A 277 -4.31 -9.18 -0.15
N ALA A 278 -4.26 -8.29 0.83
CA ALA A 278 -3.67 -8.53 2.13
C ALA A 278 -4.61 -8.03 3.24
N GLY A 279 -4.50 -8.59 4.45
CA GLY A 279 -5.33 -8.19 5.58
C GLY A 279 -4.91 -8.84 6.89
N TYR A 280 -5.80 -8.75 7.87
CA TYR A 280 -5.56 -9.22 9.25
C TYR A 280 -5.49 -10.75 9.40
N SER A 281 -5.61 -11.51 8.30
CA SER A 281 -5.53 -12.97 8.32
C SER A 281 -4.11 -13.54 8.21
N HIS A 282 -3.08 -12.70 8.25
CA HIS A 282 -1.67 -13.10 8.03
C HIS A 282 -1.45 -13.83 6.69
N MET A 283 -2.29 -13.56 5.71
CA MET A 283 -2.27 -14.18 4.39
C MET A 283 -2.37 -13.12 3.30
N VAL A 284 -1.62 -13.33 2.24
CA VAL A 284 -1.79 -12.60 0.98
C VAL A 284 -2.44 -13.55 -0.01
N LYS A 285 -3.49 -13.10 -0.66
CA LYS A 285 -4.18 -13.86 -1.70
C LYS A 285 -3.97 -13.21 -3.05
N VAL A 286 -3.86 -14.05 -4.08
CA VAL A 286 -3.83 -13.62 -5.48
C VAL A 286 -5.07 -14.18 -6.16
N TRP A 287 -5.76 -13.33 -6.89
CA TRP A 287 -7.04 -13.61 -7.53
C TRP A 287 -6.93 -13.41 -9.03
N ASP A 288 -7.66 -14.22 -9.78
CA ASP A 288 -7.95 -13.99 -11.19
C ASP A 288 -9.15 -13.04 -11.29
N CYS A 289 -8.94 -11.89 -11.90
CA CYS A 289 -9.96 -10.84 -11.99
C CYS A 289 -11.13 -11.20 -12.94
N ASN A 290 -10.90 -12.11 -13.90
CA ASN A 290 -11.93 -12.51 -14.86
C ASN A 290 -12.87 -13.57 -14.29
N THR A 291 -12.30 -14.53 -13.55
CA THR A 291 -13.06 -15.66 -13.00
C THR A 291 -13.48 -15.47 -11.56
N GLY A 292 -12.89 -14.52 -10.85
CA GLY A 292 -13.08 -14.30 -9.41
C GLY A 292 -12.49 -15.38 -8.52
N LYS A 293 -11.72 -16.32 -9.08
CA LYS A 293 -11.13 -17.43 -8.32
C LYS A 293 -9.84 -17.00 -7.63
N CYS A 294 -9.65 -17.47 -6.41
CA CYS A 294 -8.37 -17.38 -5.72
C CYS A 294 -7.37 -18.31 -6.41
N ILE A 295 -6.34 -17.75 -7.04
CA ILE A 295 -5.28 -18.50 -7.71
C ILE A 295 -4.32 -19.06 -6.69
N GLU A 296 -3.98 -18.24 -5.67
CA GLU A 296 -2.97 -18.59 -4.68
C GLU A 296 -3.23 -17.93 -3.33
N THR A 297 -2.79 -18.61 -2.28
CA THR A 297 -2.78 -18.09 -0.92
C THR A 297 -1.37 -18.23 -0.34
N LEU A 298 -0.69 -17.12 -0.19
CA LEU A 298 0.64 -17.04 0.41
C LEU A 298 0.47 -17.01 1.93
N LYS A 299 0.91 -18.10 2.58
CA LYS A 299 0.92 -18.24 4.05
C LYS A 299 2.30 -17.91 4.60
N GLY A 300 2.38 -17.61 5.89
CA GLY A 300 3.65 -17.38 6.57
C GLY A 300 4.12 -15.91 6.55
N VAL A 301 3.22 -14.98 6.29
CA VAL A 301 3.37 -13.60 6.75
C VAL A 301 3.25 -13.66 8.26
N LEU A 302 4.32 -13.25 8.98
CA LEU A 302 4.40 -13.46 10.44
C LEU A 302 3.42 -12.59 11.23
N ASP A 303 2.89 -11.52 10.61
CA ASP A 303 1.97 -10.57 11.22
C ASP A 303 0.97 -10.00 10.21
N VAL A 304 0.12 -9.06 10.63
CA VAL A 304 -0.88 -8.39 9.79
C VAL A 304 -0.23 -7.77 8.56
N ALA A 305 -0.68 -8.15 7.38
CA ALA A 305 -0.20 -7.57 6.13
C ALA A 305 -0.94 -6.25 5.85
N HIS A 306 -0.29 -5.12 6.12
CA HIS A 306 -0.86 -3.78 5.97
C HIS A 306 -0.77 -3.24 4.54
N ALA A 307 0.18 -3.73 3.73
CA ALA A 307 0.42 -3.22 2.39
C ALA A 307 0.71 -4.38 1.41
N CYS A 308 0.25 -4.23 0.17
CA CYS A 308 0.69 -5.06 -0.95
C CYS A 308 0.87 -4.18 -2.19
N ALA A 309 1.89 -4.48 -2.99
CA ALA A 309 2.15 -3.80 -4.25
C ALA A 309 2.84 -4.74 -5.24
N PHE A 310 2.45 -4.65 -6.52
CA PHE A 310 3.18 -5.29 -7.61
C PHE A 310 4.28 -4.36 -8.13
N THR A 311 5.38 -4.95 -8.60
CA THR A 311 6.31 -4.20 -9.44
C THR A 311 5.68 -3.88 -10.78
N PRO A 312 6.13 -2.82 -11.48
CA PRO A 312 5.60 -2.43 -12.78
C PRO A 312 5.71 -3.51 -13.86
N ASP A 313 6.67 -4.42 -13.74
CA ASP A 313 6.81 -5.59 -14.64
C ASP A 313 5.96 -6.79 -14.22
N GLY A 314 5.19 -6.68 -13.13
CA GLY A 314 4.31 -7.71 -12.59
C GLY A 314 5.00 -8.96 -12.03
N LYS A 315 6.34 -8.97 -11.97
CA LYS A 315 7.10 -10.17 -11.56
C LYS A 315 7.24 -10.32 -10.05
N LEU A 316 7.21 -9.20 -9.32
CA LEU A 316 7.35 -9.20 -7.86
C LEU A 316 6.08 -8.70 -7.21
N LEU A 317 5.72 -9.31 -6.09
CA LEU A 317 4.71 -8.83 -5.16
C LEU A 317 5.36 -8.60 -3.81
N VAL A 318 5.22 -7.39 -3.28
CA VAL A 318 5.68 -7.02 -1.94
C VAL A 318 4.49 -6.99 -1.00
N SER A 319 4.67 -7.54 0.18
CA SER A 319 3.73 -7.41 1.29
C SER A 319 4.47 -6.88 2.50
N GLY A 320 3.96 -5.79 3.09
CA GLY A 320 4.43 -5.24 4.36
C GLY A 320 3.66 -5.85 5.51
N ALA A 321 4.37 -6.33 6.53
CA ALA A 321 3.79 -6.83 7.76
C ALA A 321 4.34 -6.08 8.97
N ALA A 322 3.46 -5.86 9.97
CA ALA A 322 3.85 -5.38 11.28
C ALA A 322 4.37 -6.56 12.10
N ASP A 323 5.69 -6.69 12.24
CA ASP A 323 6.28 -7.55 13.25
C ASP A 323 6.74 -6.64 14.42
N GLN A 324 6.24 -6.88 15.60
CA GLN A 324 6.56 -6.09 16.79
C GLN A 324 8.06 -6.05 17.13
N ALA A 325 8.88 -6.93 16.54
CA ALA A 325 10.32 -6.99 16.75
C ALA A 325 11.16 -6.68 15.50
N ARG A 326 10.62 -6.90 14.27
CA ARG A 326 11.35 -6.70 13.01
C ARG A 326 10.35 -6.48 11.87
N CYS A 327 10.13 -5.26 11.44
CA CYS A 327 9.36 -4.97 10.23
C CYS A 327 10.00 -5.67 9.02
N GLN A 328 9.31 -6.66 8.47
CA GLN A 328 9.80 -7.47 7.36
C GLN A 328 8.87 -7.32 6.17
N LEU A 329 9.41 -6.81 5.07
CA LEU A 329 8.78 -6.85 3.76
C LEU A 329 9.23 -8.11 3.04
N ARG A 330 8.31 -8.95 2.60
CA ARG A 330 8.60 -10.13 1.78
C ARG A 330 8.30 -9.82 0.32
N CYS A 331 9.28 -10.06 -0.55
CA CYS A 331 9.06 -10.04 -1.99
C CYS A 331 8.86 -11.49 -2.46
N THR A 332 7.76 -11.75 -3.14
CA THR A 332 7.52 -13.04 -3.80
C THR A 332 7.73 -12.85 -5.30
N ILE A 333 8.64 -13.61 -5.91
CA ILE A 333 8.93 -13.55 -7.34
C ILE A 333 7.93 -14.45 -8.06
N LYS A 334 7.20 -13.90 -9.02
CA LYS A 334 6.37 -14.67 -9.95
C LYS A 334 7.30 -15.28 -11.00
N SER A 335 7.42 -16.60 -11.04
CA SER A 335 8.12 -17.25 -12.13
C SER A 335 7.35 -17.03 -13.44
N PRO A 336 8.02 -16.65 -14.56
CA PRO A 336 7.35 -16.60 -15.85
C PRO A 336 6.83 -18.02 -16.16
N ARG A 337 5.57 -18.11 -16.59
CA ARG A 337 5.06 -19.36 -17.16
C ARG A 337 6.01 -19.75 -18.31
N ALA A 338 6.63 -20.90 -18.21
CA ALA A 338 7.23 -21.51 -19.36
C ALA A 338 6.11 -21.70 -20.39
N SER A 339 6.18 -20.93 -21.47
CA SER A 339 5.34 -21.16 -22.63
C SER A 339 5.69 -22.55 -23.12
N GLN A 340 4.80 -23.50 -22.93
CA GLN A 340 4.86 -24.77 -23.64
C GLN A 340 4.63 -24.44 -25.12
N ILE A 341 5.70 -24.62 -25.91
CA ILE A 341 5.64 -24.74 -27.36
C ILE A 341 5.07 -26.13 -27.68
#